data_a2ef7fb255cc448b0be84a525a6c9c4d
#
_entry.id   a2ef7fb255cc448b0be84a525a6c9c4d
#
_cell.length_a   1.000
_cell.length_b   1.000
_cell.length_c   1.000
_cell.angle_alpha   90.00
_cell.angle_beta   90.00
_cell.angle_gamma   90.00
#
_symmetry.space_group_name_H-M   'P 1'
#
loop_
_entity.id
_entity.type
_entity.pdbx_description
1 polymer ?
#
loop_
_entity_poly.entity_id
_entity_poly.type
_entity_poly.pdbx_seq_one_letter_code
_entity_poly.pdbx_strand_id
1 'polypeptide(L)'
;MHTRKVKKVAILGTQGVPANYGGFETLVENIIGENCSNDIRYTVFCSAKDMPQRMKEYKGAILKYVNLRANGVQSIPYDIVSMMRCMRGYDTILILGVSGCIFLPFLRLFSRSRIIVNIDGLEHRRAKWKGWVKRFLKMSESFAIRHAHTIIADNRGIQDYVRHVYDKDAKLVTYGGDHVLVGIDKEREIEILEQYGLEPDGYCMSLCRIEPENNCHIALEAFAKSKEKLIFIGNWKANGYSRKLKEQYSGYDNIKLLDSIYDLEILHAMRKNCKCYIHGHCAGGTNPSLVEAMFFGRPILAFNIVYNRETTHHKANYYQNCKELLKLIGRVPDNGKKMSKVAHRYYTWKHVAKEYEALY
;
A
#
# COMPACT_ATOMS: atom_id res chain seq x y z
N MET A 1 35.57 -6.39 -22.19
CA MET A 1 34.32 -6.59 -21.45
C MET A 1 34.37 -5.76 -20.16
N HIS A 2 33.68 -4.63 -20.07
CA HIS A 2 33.56 -3.91 -18.80
C HIS A 2 32.66 -4.74 -17.89
N THR A 3 33.21 -5.40 -16.89
CA THR A 3 32.44 -5.99 -15.80
C THR A 3 31.67 -4.85 -15.13
N ARG A 4 30.36 -4.73 -15.40
CA ARG A 4 29.50 -3.81 -14.66
C ARG A 4 29.61 -4.15 -13.19
N LYS A 5 30.01 -3.17 -12.38
CA LYS A 5 30.12 -3.34 -10.93
C LYS A 5 28.74 -3.58 -10.35
N VAL A 6 28.53 -4.71 -9.68
CA VAL A 6 27.27 -5.05 -9.00
C VAL A 6 26.99 -4.01 -7.91
N LYS A 7 25.85 -3.33 -7.99
CA LYS A 7 25.39 -2.37 -6.99
C LYS A 7 24.79 -3.09 -5.78
N LYS A 8 25.20 -2.73 -4.58
CA LYS A 8 24.68 -3.26 -3.32
C LYS A 8 23.66 -2.29 -2.76
N VAL A 9 22.39 -2.72 -2.66
CA VAL A 9 21.28 -1.90 -2.18
C VAL A 9 20.78 -2.47 -0.85
N ALA A 10 20.78 -1.64 0.21
CA ALA A 10 20.14 -1.95 1.49
C ALA A 10 18.73 -1.40 1.49
N ILE A 11 17.74 -2.21 1.87
CA ILE A 11 16.33 -1.81 2.05
C ILE A 11 15.98 -1.95 3.52
N LEU A 12 15.41 -0.88 4.11
CA LEU A 12 15.01 -0.82 5.52
C LEU A 12 13.70 -0.04 5.69
N GLY A 13 13.07 -0.13 6.87
CA GLY A 13 11.78 0.50 7.15
C GLY A 13 10.57 -0.39 6.87
N THR A 14 10.77 -1.71 6.80
CA THR A 14 9.73 -2.74 6.61
C THR A 14 9.85 -3.81 7.69
N GLN A 15 8.78 -4.58 7.91
CA GLN A 15 8.85 -5.76 8.79
C GLN A 15 9.78 -6.82 8.21
N GLY A 16 9.86 -6.92 6.88
CA GLY A 16 10.68 -7.87 6.16
C GLY A 16 9.91 -8.60 5.05
N VAL A 17 10.60 -9.59 4.47
CA VAL A 17 10.04 -10.48 3.44
C VAL A 17 10.25 -11.94 3.87
N PRO A 18 9.35 -12.90 3.50
CA PRO A 18 8.15 -12.74 2.66
C PRO A 18 7.12 -11.78 3.24
N ALA A 19 6.35 -11.12 2.36
CA ALA A 19 5.31 -10.20 2.76
C ALA A 19 4.14 -10.96 3.41
N ASN A 20 3.88 -10.70 4.69
CA ASN A 20 2.69 -11.23 5.37
C ASN A 20 1.57 -10.22 5.40
N TYR A 21 1.90 -8.92 5.55
CA TYR A 21 0.94 -7.84 5.67
C TYR A 21 1.64 -6.47 5.56
N GLY A 22 1.11 -5.61 4.70
CA GLY A 22 1.59 -4.21 4.61
C GLY A 22 2.00 -3.81 3.19
N GLY A 23 1.85 -2.52 2.89
CA GLY A 23 2.19 -1.98 1.56
C GLY A 23 3.69 -2.05 1.28
N PHE A 24 4.52 -1.73 2.26
CA PHE A 24 5.98 -1.77 2.09
C PHE A 24 6.54 -3.18 1.98
N GLU A 25 5.97 -4.15 2.71
CA GLU A 25 6.35 -5.56 2.59
C GLU A 25 6.07 -6.07 1.18
N THR A 26 4.86 -5.78 0.66
CA THR A 26 4.47 -6.12 -0.72
C THR A 26 5.35 -5.41 -1.75
N LEU A 27 5.67 -4.13 -1.53
CA LEU A 27 6.57 -3.36 -2.38
C LEU A 27 7.95 -4.02 -2.46
N VAL A 28 8.57 -4.30 -1.30
CA VAL A 28 9.91 -4.90 -1.24
C VAL A 28 9.92 -6.28 -1.87
N GLU A 29 8.95 -7.12 -1.56
CA GLU A 29 8.86 -8.48 -2.11
C GLU A 29 8.81 -8.49 -3.63
N ASN A 30 8.06 -7.55 -4.22
CA ASN A 30 7.92 -7.47 -5.68
C ASN A 30 9.14 -6.80 -6.35
N ILE A 31 9.73 -5.76 -5.74
CA ILE A 31 10.96 -5.14 -6.28
C ILE A 31 12.09 -6.17 -6.33
N ILE A 32 12.32 -6.92 -5.25
CA ILE A 32 13.39 -7.94 -5.25
C ILE A 32 13.06 -9.12 -6.17
N GLY A 33 11.77 -9.46 -6.32
CA GLY A 33 11.30 -10.53 -7.21
C GLY A 33 11.44 -10.19 -8.69
N GLU A 34 11.12 -8.97 -9.06
CA GLU A 34 11.23 -8.50 -10.46
C GLU A 34 12.70 -8.32 -10.88
N ASN A 35 13.58 -7.80 -10.00
CA ASN A 35 15.02 -7.58 -10.19
C ASN A 35 15.41 -7.47 -11.67
N CYS A 36 14.97 -6.41 -12.32
CA CYS A 36 15.04 -6.25 -13.78
C CYS A 36 16.50 -6.17 -14.29
N SER A 37 17.43 -5.84 -13.38
CA SER A 37 18.86 -5.71 -13.65
C SER A 37 19.64 -6.74 -12.82
N ASN A 38 20.33 -7.66 -13.46
CA ASN A 38 21.24 -8.61 -12.80
C ASN A 38 22.43 -7.93 -12.08
N ASP A 39 22.57 -6.63 -12.23
CA ASP A 39 23.64 -5.82 -11.65
C ASP A 39 23.32 -5.31 -10.24
N ILE A 40 22.19 -5.71 -9.64
CA ILE A 40 21.78 -5.26 -8.30
C ILE A 40 21.74 -6.45 -7.33
N ARG A 41 22.36 -6.27 -6.16
CA ARG A 41 22.26 -7.20 -5.04
C ARG A 41 21.56 -6.53 -3.86
N TYR A 42 20.38 -7.02 -3.54
CA TYR A 42 19.58 -6.50 -2.43
C TYR A 42 19.96 -7.12 -1.08
N THR A 43 19.89 -6.30 -0.03
CA THR A 43 19.89 -6.74 1.37
C THR A 43 18.67 -6.11 2.04
N VAL A 44 17.78 -6.92 2.58
CA VAL A 44 16.57 -6.44 3.28
C VAL A 44 16.78 -6.58 4.79
N PHE A 45 16.57 -5.46 5.52
CA PHE A 45 16.57 -5.48 6.99
C PHE A 45 15.17 -5.85 7.48
N CYS A 46 15.10 -6.93 8.26
CA CYS A 46 13.86 -7.54 8.74
C CYS A 46 13.74 -7.43 10.25
N SER A 47 12.51 -7.30 10.77
CA SER A 47 12.23 -7.37 12.19
C SER A 47 12.29 -8.81 12.68
N ALA A 48 13.22 -9.12 13.59
CA ALA A 48 13.31 -10.45 14.19
C ALA A 48 12.13 -10.77 15.13
N LYS A 49 11.38 -9.77 15.55
CA LYS A 49 10.21 -9.93 16.43
C LYS A 49 8.91 -10.13 15.66
N ASP A 50 8.85 -9.58 14.45
CA ASP A 50 7.65 -9.66 13.60
C ASP A 50 7.76 -10.80 12.56
N MET A 51 9.00 -11.30 12.31
CA MET A 51 9.30 -12.41 11.40
C MET A 51 9.83 -13.62 12.18
N PRO A 52 8.96 -14.54 12.63
CA PRO A 52 9.38 -15.69 13.45
C PRO A 52 10.25 -16.70 12.68
N GLN A 53 10.01 -16.88 11.38
CA GLN A 53 10.84 -17.71 10.51
C GLN A 53 11.99 -16.87 9.95
N ARG A 54 13.23 -17.28 10.29
CA ARG A 54 14.42 -16.56 9.85
C ARG A 54 15.08 -17.30 8.68
N MET A 55 15.02 -16.69 7.52
CA MET A 55 15.72 -17.13 6.33
C MET A 55 17.01 -16.31 6.14
N LYS A 56 18.03 -16.89 5.52
CA LYS A 56 19.25 -16.16 5.14
C LYS A 56 19.04 -15.36 3.87
N GLU A 57 18.26 -15.90 2.93
CA GLU A 57 17.97 -15.32 1.62
C GLU A 57 16.50 -15.55 1.23
N TYR A 58 15.96 -14.64 0.45
CA TYR A 58 14.64 -14.73 -0.14
C TYR A 58 14.61 -14.01 -1.49
N LYS A 59 14.13 -14.67 -2.56
CA LYS A 59 14.13 -14.15 -3.95
C LYS A 59 15.47 -13.49 -4.35
N GLY A 60 16.61 -14.10 -3.96
CA GLY A 60 17.95 -13.57 -4.26
C GLY A 60 18.42 -12.39 -3.40
N ALA A 61 17.60 -11.90 -2.47
CA ALA A 61 17.98 -10.87 -1.52
C ALA A 61 18.50 -11.47 -0.20
N ILE A 62 19.58 -10.90 0.32
CA ILE A 62 20.13 -11.28 1.64
C ILE A 62 19.24 -10.67 2.73
N LEU A 63 18.86 -11.46 3.75
CA LEU A 63 18.05 -10.99 4.87
C LEU A 63 18.90 -10.75 6.11
N LYS A 64 18.78 -9.56 6.72
CA LYS A 64 19.44 -9.21 7.98
C LYS A 64 18.41 -8.85 9.05
N TYR A 65 18.52 -9.43 10.23
CA TYR A 65 17.51 -9.29 11.27
C TYR A 65 17.93 -8.32 12.38
N VAL A 66 17.00 -7.43 12.77
CA VAL A 66 17.11 -6.53 13.91
C VAL A 66 16.11 -6.95 14.98
N ASN A 67 16.56 -7.11 16.23
CA ASN A 67 15.73 -7.61 17.34
C ASN A 67 14.85 -6.50 17.95
N LEU A 68 14.09 -5.82 17.09
CA LEU A 68 13.11 -4.78 17.43
C LEU A 68 11.91 -4.93 16.50
N ARG A 69 10.74 -4.44 16.91
CA ARG A 69 9.55 -4.41 16.04
C ARG A 69 9.63 -3.27 15.04
N ALA A 70 9.23 -3.54 13.81
CA ALA A 70 9.17 -2.53 12.75
C ALA A 70 7.92 -1.64 12.84
N ASN A 71 6.96 -1.96 13.70
CA ASN A 71 5.72 -1.23 13.86
C ASN A 71 5.58 -0.55 15.23
N GLY A 72 4.73 0.49 15.28
CA GLY A 72 4.45 1.25 16.49
C GLY A 72 5.65 2.11 16.92
N VAL A 73 5.78 2.38 18.23
CA VAL A 73 6.86 3.22 18.77
C VAL A 73 8.25 2.58 18.58
N GLN A 74 8.32 1.25 18.52
CA GLN A 74 9.58 0.53 18.31
C GLN A 74 10.12 0.68 16.88
N SER A 75 9.32 1.14 15.92
CA SER A 75 9.82 1.41 14.55
C SER A 75 10.95 2.45 14.55
N ILE A 76 10.93 3.40 15.45
CA ILE A 76 11.96 4.44 15.55
C ILE A 76 13.35 3.84 15.85
N PRO A 77 13.57 3.13 16.98
CA PRO A 77 14.86 2.49 17.24
C PRO A 77 15.18 1.36 16.25
N TYR A 78 14.16 0.68 15.68
CA TYR A 78 14.37 -0.32 14.64
C TYR A 78 15.03 0.29 13.39
N ASP A 79 14.49 1.40 12.90
CA ASP A 79 15.02 2.08 11.72
C ASP A 79 16.42 2.67 12.00
N ILE A 80 16.65 3.26 13.17
CA ILE A 80 17.95 3.81 13.55
C ILE A 80 19.01 2.70 13.59
N VAL A 81 18.74 1.56 14.25
CA VAL A 81 19.67 0.43 14.31
C VAL A 81 19.92 -0.15 12.92
N SER A 82 18.89 -0.25 12.08
CA SER A 82 19.03 -0.68 10.69
C SER A 82 19.94 0.27 9.91
N MET A 83 19.76 1.59 10.03
CA MET A 83 20.62 2.59 9.41
C MET A 83 22.07 2.50 9.91
N MET A 84 22.29 2.31 11.20
CA MET A 84 23.64 2.13 11.77
C MET A 84 24.35 0.89 11.16
N ARG A 85 23.62 -0.20 10.99
CA ARG A 85 24.17 -1.45 10.42
C ARG A 85 24.45 -1.37 8.91
N CYS A 86 23.86 -0.43 8.19
CA CYS A 86 24.09 -0.23 6.77
C CYS A 86 24.96 0.99 6.42
N MET A 87 25.57 1.67 7.41
CA MET A 87 26.44 2.83 7.18
C MET A 87 27.62 2.54 6.22
N ARG A 88 28.04 1.29 6.13
CA ARG A 88 29.16 0.86 5.26
C ARG A 88 28.78 -0.37 4.46
N GLY A 89 29.39 -0.50 3.29
CA GLY A 89 29.28 -1.72 2.47
C GLY A 89 28.11 -1.74 1.48
N TYR A 90 27.39 -0.62 1.32
CA TYR A 90 26.31 -0.45 0.36
C TYR A 90 26.56 0.75 -0.54
N ASP A 91 26.15 0.65 -1.80
CA ASP A 91 26.20 1.76 -2.76
C ASP A 91 24.94 2.64 -2.59
N THR A 92 23.81 2.03 -2.27
CA THR A 92 22.53 2.72 -2.04
C THR A 92 21.83 2.20 -0.79
N ILE A 93 21.19 3.10 -0.05
CA ILE A 93 20.32 2.80 1.09
C ILE A 93 18.93 3.33 0.76
N LEU A 94 17.96 2.41 0.59
CA LEU A 94 16.54 2.71 0.40
C LEU A 94 15.82 2.60 1.75
N ILE A 95 15.25 3.71 2.21
CA ILE A 95 14.51 3.81 3.46
C ILE A 95 13.03 3.95 3.13
N LEU A 96 12.21 3.08 3.70
CA LEU A 96 10.76 3.08 3.53
C LEU A 96 10.09 3.63 4.79
N GLY A 97 9.41 4.77 4.65
CA GLY A 97 8.83 5.51 5.75
C GLY A 97 9.81 6.50 6.41
N VAL A 98 9.31 7.25 7.39
CA VAL A 98 10.04 8.37 8.00
C VAL A 98 10.36 8.18 9.48
N SER A 99 9.97 7.05 10.08
CA SER A 99 10.00 6.87 11.55
C SER A 99 11.38 7.13 12.17
N GLY A 100 12.45 6.60 11.58
CA GLY A 100 13.82 6.76 12.09
C GLY A 100 14.64 7.88 11.43
N CYS A 101 14.05 8.66 10.52
CA CYS A 101 14.80 9.61 9.68
C CYS A 101 15.45 10.78 10.43
N ILE A 102 15.13 10.97 11.70
CA ILE A 102 15.89 11.88 12.58
C ILE A 102 17.39 11.52 12.65
N PHE A 103 17.76 10.28 12.35
CA PHE A 103 19.15 9.80 12.31
C PHE A 103 19.86 10.12 10.97
N LEU A 104 19.17 10.58 9.95
CA LEU A 104 19.75 10.82 8.61
C LEU A 104 20.95 11.77 8.57
N PRO A 105 21.02 12.86 9.37
CA PRO A 105 22.21 13.71 9.40
C PRO A 105 23.48 12.92 9.73
N PHE A 106 23.41 12.03 10.74
CA PHE A 106 24.52 11.13 11.09
C PHE A 106 24.82 10.13 10.00
N LEU A 107 23.79 9.47 9.46
CA LEU A 107 23.97 8.54 8.36
C LEU A 107 24.70 9.20 7.19
N ARG A 108 24.30 10.42 6.83
CA ARG A 108 24.90 11.18 5.73
C ARG A 108 26.34 11.60 5.98
N LEU A 109 26.68 11.87 7.24
CA LEU A 109 28.05 12.26 7.61
C LEU A 109 29.03 11.08 7.53
N PHE A 110 28.56 9.86 7.90
CA PHE A 110 29.44 8.70 8.06
C PHE A 110 29.29 7.65 6.94
N SER A 111 28.30 7.80 6.05
CA SER A 111 28.08 6.90 4.91
C SER A 111 28.36 7.58 3.59
N ARG A 112 29.00 6.86 2.67
CA ARG A 112 29.17 7.29 1.27
C ARG A 112 28.05 6.80 0.35
N SER A 113 27.07 6.07 0.91
CA SER A 113 25.96 5.51 0.15
C SER A 113 25.02 6.61 -0.33
N ARG A 114 24.41 6.40 -1.50
CA ARG A 114 23.27 7.20 -1.93
C ARG A 114 22.06 6.89 -1.04
N ILE A 115 21.48 7.89 -0.39
CA ILE A 115 20.32 7.75 0.51
C ILE A 115 19.06 8.12 -0.26
N ILE A 116 18.14 7.17 -0.37
CA ILE A 116 16.83 7.33 -1.01
C ILE A 116 15.78 7.10 0.07
N VAL A 117 14.82 8.02 0.21
CA VAL A 117 13.73 7.88 1.18
C VAL A 117 12.40 7.91 0.46
N ASN A 118 11.63 6.84 0.60
CA ASN A 118 10.20 6.84 0.26
C ASN A 118 9.44 7.31 1.50
N ILE A 119 8.83 8.49 1.42
CA ILE A 119 8.17 9.11 2.58
C ILE A 119 6.79 8.55 2.88
N ASP A 120 6.29 7.59 2.07
CA ASP A 120 4.94 7.02 2.18
C ASP A 120 3.84 8.10 2.08
N GLY A 121 2.69 7.83 2.65
CA GLY A 121 1.69 8.85 2.93
C GLY A 121 2.13 9.79 4.07
N LEU A 122 1.31 10.78 4.38
CA LEU A 122 1.59 11.75 5.43
C LEU A 122 1.31 11.15 6.82
N GLU A 123 2.20 10.29 7.32
CA GLU A 123 2.00 9.48 8.52
C GLU A 123 1.64 10.35 9.75
N HIS A 124 2.20 11.55 9.85
CA HIS A 124 1.87 12.51 10.92
C HIS A 124 0.42 13.02 10.89
N ARG A 125 -0.32 12.86 9.78
CA ARG A 125 -1.74 13.25 9.64
C ARG A 125 -2.71 12.15 10.06
N ARG A 126 -2.24 10.92 10.23
CA ARG A 126 -3.11 9.77 10.54
C ARG A 126 -3.73 9.92 11.93
N ALA A 127 -5.02 9.57 12.03
CA ALA A 127 -5.83 9.72 13.25
C ALA A 127 -5.31 8.87 14.43
N LYS A 128 -4.64 7.74 14.15
CA LYS A 128 -4.11 6.83 15.17
C LYS A 128 -3.04 7.44 16.09
N TRP A 129 -2.38 8.54 15.67
CA TRP A 129 -1.30 9.14 16.43
C TRP A 129 -1.75 10.27 17.35
N LYS A 130 -1.22 10.32 18.59
CA LYS A 130 -1.41 11.42 19.54
C LYS A 130 -0.53 12.63 19.18
N GLY A 131 -0.85 13.81 19.72
CA GLY A 131 -0.26 15.08 19.30
C GLY A 131 1.28 15.14 19.32
N TRP A 132 1.95 14.63 20.38
CA TRP A 132 3.42 14.63 20.46
C TRP A 132 4.07 13.69 19.43
N VAL A 133 3.42 12.52 19.15
CA VAL A 133 3.90 11.60 18.11
C VAL A 133 3.75 12.23 16.72
N LYS A 134 2.65 12.95 16.48
CA LYS A 134 2.45 13.68 15.21
C LYS A 134 3.56 14.72 14.99
N ARG A 135 3.93 15.47 16.06
CA ARG A 135 5.03 16.46 15.98
C ARG A 135 6.38 15.78 15.71
N PHE A 136 6.65 14.68 16.38
CA PHE A 136 7.86 13.90 16.17
C PHE A 136 7.94 13.37 14.73
N LEU A 137 6.87 12.75 14.21
CA LEU A 137 6.83 12.23 12.85
C LEU A 137 6.97 13.34 11.80
N LYS A 138 6.37 14.51 12.05
CA LYS A 138 6.54 15.69 11.18
C LYS A 138 7.98 16.20 11.18
N MET A 139 8.64 16.20 12.34
CA MET A 139 10.05 16.54 12.44
C MET A 139 10.91 15.50 11.70
N SER A 140 10.68 14.22 11.92
CA SER A 140 11.41 13.13 11.24
C SER A 140 11.23 13.16 9.72
N GLU A 141 10.02 13.46 9.24
CA GLU A 141 9.74 13.73 7.82
C GLU A 141 10.59 14.91 7.28
N SER A 142 10.69 16.00 8.06
CA SER A 142 11.52 17.13 7.68
C SER A 142 12.99 16.75 7.55
N PHE A 143 13.51 15.90 8.46
CA PHE A 143 14.87 15.37 8.36
C PHE A 143 15.03 14.47 7.13
N ALA A 144 14.05 13.60 6.84
CA ALA A 144 14.03 12.78 5.66
C ALA A 144 14.19 13.63 4.39
N ILE A 145 13.35 14.64 4.22
CA ILE A 145 13.31 15.48 3.02
C ILE A 145 14.57 16.35 2.87
N ARG A 146 15.13 16.84 3.98
CA ARG A 146 16.33 17.70 3.92
C ARG A 146 17.63 16.94 3.71
N HIS A 147 17.73 15.70 4.17
CA HIS A 147 18.98 14.96 4.19
C HIS A 147 19.04 13.77 3.23
N ALA A 148 17.93 13.35 2.62
CA ALA A 148 17.97 12.37 1.55
C ALA A 148 18.63 12.94 0.28
N HIS A 149 19.30 12.09 -0.49
CA HIS A 149 19.78 12.43 -1.84
C HIS A 149 18.65 12.39 -2.87
N THR A 150 17.67 11.50 -2.63
CA THR A 150 16.46 11.38 -3.47
C THR A 150 15.27 11.11 -2.55
N ILE A 151 14.20 11.87 -2.76
CA ILE A 151 12.92 11.68 -2.10
C ILE A 151 12.00 10.97 -3.09
N ILE A 152 11.30 9.93 -2.64
CA ILE A 152 10.24 9.27 -3.39
C ILE A 152 8.91 9.64 -2.76
N ALA A 153 7.95 10.02 -3.60
CA ALA A 153 6.53 10.12 -3.29
C ALA A 153 5.79 9.06 -4.11
N ASP A 154 4.89 8.33 -3.49
CA ASP A 154 4.10 7.28 -4.13
C ASP A 154 2.85 7.80 -4.85
N ASN A 155 2.55 9.09 -4.67
CA ASN A 155 1.37 9.76 -5.23
C ASN A 155 1.68 11.22 -5.59
N ARG A 156 1.08 11.72 -6.66
CA ARG A 156 1.27 13.11 -7.07
C ARG A 156 0.84 14.10 -5.99
N GLY A 157 -0.23 13.81 -5.26
CA GLY A 157 -0.64 14.65 -4.12
C GLY A 157 0.41 14.74 -3.01
N ILE A 158 1.21 13.68 -2.80
CA ILE A 158 2.36 13.70 -1.88
C ILE A 158 3.54 14.46 -2.50
N GLN A 159 3.80 14.27 -3.79
CA GLN A 159 4.83 15.01 -4.52
C GLN A 159 4.59 16.54 -4.43
N ASP A 160 3.35 16.97 -4.68
CA ASP A 160 2.95 18.37 -4.59
C ASP A 160 3.07 18.91 -3.16
N TYR A 161 2.71 18.09 -2.16
CA TYR A 161 2.91 18.45 -0.76
C TYR A 161 4.39 18.69 -0.44
N VAL A 162 5.31 17.82 -0.90
CA VAL A 162 6.76 18.00 -0.69
C VAL A 162 7.23 19.31 -1.32
N ARG A 163 6.78 19.59 -2.54
CA ARG A 163 7.13 20.84 -3.24
C ARG A 163 6.62 22.07 -2.49
N HIS A 164 5.34 22.09 -2.11
CA HIS A 164 4.74 23.27 -1.47
C HIS A 164 5.21 23.51 -0.03
N VAL A 165 5.48 22.44 0.74
CA VAL A 165 5.81 22.57 2.17
C VAL A 165 7.31 22.69 2.42
N TYR A 166 8.12 22.06 1.56
CA TYR A 166 9.58 21.98 1.78
C TYR A 166 10.41 22.61 0.67
N ASP A 167 9.79 23.07 -0.40
CA ASP A 167 10.49 23.60 -1.58
C ASP A 167 11.53 22.59 -2.13
N LYS A 168 11.11 21.32 -2.22
CA LYS A 168 11.92 20.20 -2.69
C LYS A 168 11.17 19.39 -3.74
N ASP A 169 11.92 18.82 -4.69
CA ASP A 169 11.37 17.89 -5.66
C ASP A 169 11.45 16.46 -5.12
N ALA A 170 10.36 15.72 -5.28
CA ALA A 170 10.31 14.28 -5.06
C ALA A 170 10.13 13.54 -6.40
N LYS A 171 10.70 12.35 -6.52
CA LYS A 171 10.43 11.44 -7.63
C LYS A 171 9.11 10.72 -7.37
N LEU A 172 8.24 10.71 -8.37
CA LEU A 172 7.00 9.96 -8.30
C LEU A 172 7.30 8.50 -8.67
N VAL A 173 7.19 7.59 -7.72
CA VAL A 173 7.28 6.14 -7.94
C VAL A 173 6.15 5.49 -7.16
N THR A 174 5.20 4.91 -7.86
CA THR A 174 3.95 4.39 -7.30
C THR A 174 4.08 2.96 -6.79
N TYR A 175 2.95 2.32 -6.46
CA TYR A 175 2.87 0.89 -6.16
C TYR A 175 2.45 0.10 -7.40
N GLY A 176 2.88 -1.17 -7.48
CA GLY A 176 2.35 -2.14 -8.41
C GLY A 176 1.12 -2.86 -7.85
N GLY A 177 0.36 -3.52 -8.72
CA GLY A 177 -0.83 -4.26 -8.30
C GLY A 177 -1.12 -5.52 -9.10
N ASP A 178 -0.33 -5.83 -10.11
CA ASP A 178 -0.55 -6.96 -11.01
C ASP A 178 -0.28 -8.35 -10.38
N HIS A 179 0.35 -8.40 -9.20
CA HIS A 179 0.53 -9.65 -8.43
C HIS A 179 -0.79 -10.32 -8.03
N VAL A 180 -1.90 -9.57 -8.05
CA VAL A 180 -3.24 -10.12 -7.75
C VAL A 180 -3.90 -10.80 -8.94
N LEU A 181 -3.29 -10.74 -10.13
CA LEU A 181 -3.75 -11.43 -11.32
C LEU A 181 -3.21 -12.86 -11.32
N VAL A 182 -3.76 -13.69 -10.43
CA VAL A 182 -3.40 -15.11 -10.38
C VAL A 182 -4.19 -15.90 -11.43
N GLY A 183 -3.56 -16.96 -11.97
CA GLY A 183 -4.23 -17.87 -12.90
C GLY A 183 -5.10 -18.85 -12.12
N ILE A 184 -6.42 -18.68 -12.18
CA ILE A 184 -7.40 -19.65 -11.71
C ILE A 184 -8.25 -20.13 -12.87
N ASP A 185 -8.62 -21.42 -12.92
CA ASP A 185 -9.56 -21.95 -13.89
C ASP A 185 -11.01 -21.55 -13.56
N LYS A 186 -11.91 -21.82 -14.51
CA LYS A 186 -13.32 -21.43 -14.33
C LYS A 186 -14.02 -22.23 -13.24
N GLU A 187 -13.68 -23.50 -13.10
CA GLU A 187 -14.21 -24.40 -12.09
C GLU A 187 -13.88 -23.89 -10.70
N ARG A 188 -12.62 -23.54 -10.46
CA ARG A 188 -12.16 -22.96 -9.19
C ARG A 188 -12.80 -21.59 -8.90
N GLU A 189 -12.97 -20.77 -9.93
CA GLU A 189 -13.65 -19.47 -9.81
C GLU A 189 -15.11 -19.65 -9.36
N ILE A 190 -15.82 -20.61 -9.95
CA ILE A 190 -17.21 -20.94 -9.60
C ILE A 190 -17.28 -21.47 -8.16
N GLU A 191 -16.45 -22.44 -7.79
CA GLU A 191 -16.40 -22.99 -6.43
C GLU A 191 -16.21 -21.89 -5.37
N ILE A 192 -15.29 -20.96 -5.63
CA ILE A 192 -15.06 -19.83 -4.70
C ILE A 192 -16.33 -18.96 -4.58
N LEU A 193 -16.95 -18.60 -5.69
CA LEU A 193 -18.16 -17.76 -5.65
C LEU A 193 -19.31 -18.48 -4.91
N GLU A 194 -19.52 -19.76 -5.17
CA GLU A 194 -20.53 -20.58 -4.50
C GLU A 194 -20.25 -20.70 -3.00
N GLN A 195 -19.01 -20.95 -2.59
CA GLN A 195 -18.59 -21.01 -1.19
C GLN A 195 -18.98 -19.75 -0.40
N TYR A 196 -18.91 -18.59 -1.07
CA TYR A 196 -19.28 -17.32 -0.46
C TYR A 196 -20.71 -16.88 -0.77
N GLY A 197 -21.50 -17.67 -1.51
CA GLY A 197 -22.87 -17.32 -1.91
C GLY A 197 -22.93 -16.06 -2.77
N LEU A 198 -22.01 -15.95 -3.72
CA LEU A 198 -21.84 -14.80 -4.60
C LEU A 198 -22.22 -15.18 -6.05
N GLU A 199 -22.88 -14.26 -6.72
CA GLU A 199 -23.20 -14.36 -8.14
C GLU A 199 -22.41 -13.33 -8.92
N PRO A 200 -21.87 -13.64 -10.11
CA PRO A 200 -21.22 -12.66 -10.96
C PRO A 200 -22.11 -11.44 -11.21
N ASP A 201 -21.54 -10.25 -11.12
CA ASP A 201 -22.22 -8.95 -11.24
C ASP A 201 -23.36 -8.70 -10.20
N GLY A 202 -23.54 -9.61 -9.25
CA GLY A 202 -24.59 -9.54 -8.24
C GLY A 202 -24.23 -8.78 -6.96
N TYR A 203 -23.00 -8.30 -6.80
CA TYR A 203 -22.53 -7.64 -5.57
C TYR A 203 -21.50 -6.57 -5.86
N CYS A 204 -21.48 -5.54 -5.01
CA CYS A 204 -20.36 -4.58 -4.91
C CYS A 204 -19.35 -5.07 -3.87
N MET A 205 -18.10 -4.71 -4.03
CA MET A 205 -17.01 -5.16 -3.14
C MET A 205 -16.25 -3.97 -2.56
N SER A 206 -15.89 -4.07 -1.27
CA SER A 206 -14.92 -3.21 -0.62
C SER A 206 -13.92 -4.03 0.18
N LEU A 207 -12.63 -3.65 0.16
CA LEU A 207 -11.57 -4.32 0.91
C LEU A 207 -10.61 -3.28 1.47
N CYS A 208 -10.54 -3.19 2.81
CA CYS A 208 -9.62 -2.29 3.49
C CYS A 208 -9.49 -2.63 4.98
N ARG A 209 -8.56 -1.95 5.65
CA ARG A 209 -8.56 -1.91 7.12
C ARG A 209 -9.78 -1.15 7.61
N ILE A 210 -10.48 -1.70 8.61
CA ILE A 210 -11.68 -1.07 9.15
C ILE A 210 -11.26 0.03 10.14
N GLU A 211 -10.95 1.20 9.57
CA GLU A 211 -10.50 2.40 10.26
C GLU A 211 -11.29 3.64 9.79
N PRO A 212 -11.47 4.67 10.63
CA PRO A 212 -12.22 5.87 10.25
C PRO A 212 -11.73 6.53 8.95
N GLU A 213 -10.43 6.53 8.70
CA GLU A 213 -9.79 7.09 7.51
C GLU A 213 -10.12 6.34 6.21
N ASN A 214 -10.77 5.18 6.29
CA ASN A 214 -11.26 4.43 5.15
C ASN A 214 -12.77 4.65 4.89
N ASN A 215 -13.41 5.56 5.61
CA ASN A 215 -14.82 5.92 5.43
C ASN A 215 -15.77 4.72 5.33
N CYS A 216 -15.46 3.63 6.06
CA CYS A 216 -16.25 2.39 6.05
C CYS A 216 -17.72 2.66 6.39
N HIS A 217 -17.98 3.59 7.32
CA HIS A 217 -19.31 4.00 7.72
C HIS A 217 -20.14 4.58 6.56
N ILE A 218 -19.52 5.34 5.65
CA ILE A 218 -20.21 5.92 4.48
C ILE A 218 -20.68 4.81 3.54
N ALA A 219 -19.83 3.82 3.26
CA ALA A 219 -20.19 2.69 2.42
C ALA A 219 -21.32 1.86 3.07
N LEU A 220 -21.16 1.48 4.33
CA LEU A 220 -22.16 0.69 5.05
C LEU A 220 -23.51 1.40 5.15
N GLU A 221 -23.52 2.70 5.46
CA GLU A 221 -24.75 3.51 5.51
C GLU A 221 -25.45 3.58 4.14
N ALA A 222 -24.69 3.73 3.05
CA ALA A 222 -25.26 3.79 1.69
C ALA A 222 -25.90 2.45 1.30
N PHE A 223 -25.23 1.33 1.59
CA PHE A 223 -25.77 0.01 1.27
C PHE A 223 -26.94 -0.38 2.16
N ALA A 224 -26.96 0.01 3.42
CA ALA A 224 -28.11 -0.19 4.32
C ALA A 224 -29.39 0.53 3.84
N LYS A 225 -29.23 1.59 3.04
CA LYS A 225 -30.33 2.35 2.41
C LYS A 225 -30.64 1.90 0.98
N SER A 226 -29.99 0.84 0.47
CA SER A 226 -30.15 0.33 -0.89
C SER A 226 -30.57 -1.13 -0.90
N LYS A 227 -30.95 -1.64 -2.08
CA LYS A 227 -31.18 -3.07 -2.33
C LYS A 227 -29.93 -3.77 -2.89
N GLU A 228 -28.87 -3.01 -3.18
CA GLU A 228 -27.64 -3.55 -3.75
C GLU A 228 -26.87 -4.34 -2.68
N LYS A 229 -26.26 -5.46 -3.10
CA LYS A 229 -25.45 -6.29 -2.20
C LYS A 229 -24.05 -5.75 -2.04
N LEU A 230 -23.52 -5.70 -0.81
CA LEU A 230 -22.15 -5.34 -0.47
C LEU A 230 -21.44 -6.51 0.19
N ILE A 231 -20.26 -6.85 -0.33
CA ILE A 231 -19.27 -7.68 0.36
C ILE A 231 -18.18 -6.75 0.88
N PHE A 232 -18.04 -6.68 2.21
CA PHE A 232 -17.03 -5.84 2.81
C PHE A 232 -16.02 -6.68 3.59
N ILE A 233 -14.78 -6.75 3.08
CA ILE A 233 -13.70 -7.57 3.61
C ILE A 233 -12.78 -6.71 4.47
N GLY A 234 -12.51 -7.15 5.70
CA GLY A 234 -11.58 -6.46 6.59
C GLY A 234 -11.52 -7.06 7.99
N ASN A 235 -10.63 -6.55 8.84
CA ASN A 235 -10.53 -7.01 10.22
C ASN A 235 -11.57 -6.30 11.11
N TRP A 236 -12.71 -6.91 11.29
CA TRP A 236 -13.83 -6.38 12.09
C TRP A 236 -13.60 -6.42 13.60
N LYS A 237 -12.51 -7.07 14.06
CA LYS A 237 -12.14 -7.19 15.48
C LYS A 237 -11.03 -6.23 15.90
N ALA A 238 -10.43 -5.50 14.94
CA ALA A 238 -9.19 -4.73 15.13
C ALA A 238 -9.29 -3.63 16.21
N ASN A 239 -10.40 -2.91 16.25
CA ASN A 239 -10.55 -1.74 17.13
C ASN A 239 -12.02 -1.48 17.52
N GLY A 240 -12.29 -0.45 18.33
CA GLY A 240 -13.64 -0.09 18.76
C GLY A 240 -14.54 0.36 17.61
N TYR A 241 -14.00 1.08 16.64
CA TYR A 241 -14.73 1.52 15.46
C TYR A 241 -15.20 0.33 14.61
N SER A 242 -14.32 -0.63 14.34
CA SER A 242 -14.65 -1.81 13.56
C SER A 242 -15.72 -2.68 14.23
N ARG A 243 -15.60 -2.90 15.55
CA ARG A 243 -16.60 -3.66 16.31
C ARG A 243 -17.98 -2.99 16.30
N LYS A 244 -18.04 -1.67 16.51
CA LYS A 244 -19.28 -0.88 16.47
C LYS A 244 -19.96 -0.99 15.09
N LEU A 245 -19.21 -0.87 14.02
CA LEU A 245 -19.78 -1.01 12.66
C LEU A 245 -20.27 -2.44 12.41
N LYS A 246 -19.52 -3.46 12.83
CA LYS A 246 -19.97 -4.85 12.71
C LYS A 246 -21.29 -5.08 13.42
N GLU A 247 -21.42 -4.65 14.68
CA GLU A 247 -22.65 -4.74 15.47
C GLU A 247 -23.83 -4.03 14.78
N GLN A 248 -23.61 -2.84 14.27
CA GLN A 248 -24.64 -2.01 13.64
C GLN A 248 -25.15 -2.58 12.31
N TYR A 249 -24.28 -3.21 11.51
CA TYR A 249 -24.61 -3.58 10.12
C TYR A 249 -24.67 -5.09 9.85
N SER A 250 -24.35 -5.97 10.80
CA SER A 250 -24.40 -7.42 10.60
C SER A 250 -25.81 -7.99 10.40
N GLY A 251 -26.85 -7.26 10.77
CA GLY A 251 -28.25 -7.68 10.61
C GLY A 251 -28.89 -7.32 9.26
N TYR A 252 -28.15 -6.72 8.34
CA TYR A 252 -28.66 -6.35 7.01
C TYR A 252 -28.43 -7.50 6.01
N ASP A 253 -29.48 -8.02 5.39
CA ASP A 253 -29.41 -9.16 4.46
C ASP A 253 -28.56 -8.87 3.20
N ASN A 254 -28.47 -7.61 2.81
CA ASN A 254 -27.71 -7.17 1.64
C ASN A 254 -26.27 -6.75 1.97
N ILE A 255 -25.83 -6.85 3.25
CA ILE A 255 -24.46 -6.49 3.66
C ILE A 255 -23.77 -7.71 4.26
N LYS A 256 -22.76 -8.22 3.60
CA LYS A 256 -21.94 -9.33 4.08
C LYS A 256 -20.58 -8.83 4.55
N LEU A 257 -20.33 -8.91 5.85
CA LEU A 257 -19.08 -8.49 6.50
C LEU A 257 -18.18 -9.72 6.66
N LEU A 258 -17.12 -9.79 5.87
CA LEU A 258 -16.14 -10.88 5.90
C LEU A 258 -14.89 -10.47 6.66
N ASP A 259 -14.34 -11.39 7.44
CA ASP A 259 -13.04 -11.21 8.06
C ASP A 259 -11.92 -11.12 6.97
N SER A 260 -10.72 -10.69 7.36
CA SER A 260 -9.60 -10.51 6.41
C SER A 260 -9.30 -11.78 5.62
N ILE A 261 -9.24 -11.66 4.31
CA ILE A 261 -8.88 -12.71 3.36
C ILE A 261 -7.54 -12.31 2.73
N TYR A 262 -6.58 -13.23 2.75
CA TYR A 262 -5.24 -13.06 2.18
C TYR A 262 -4.96 -14.02 1.02
N ASP A 263 -5.85 -14.98 0.79
CA ASP A 263 -5.79 -15.90 -0.33
C ASP A 263 -6.04 -15.13 -1.64
N LEU A 264 -5.04 -15.16 -2.53
CA LEU A 264 -5.08 -14.42 -3.79
C LEU A 264 -6.09 -14.99 -4.78
N GLU A 265 -6.35 -16.31 -4.77
CA GLU A 265 -7.36 -16.92 -5.65
C GLU A 265 -8.76 -16.45 -5.28
N ILE A 266 -9.07 -16.46 -3.97
CA ILE A 266 -10.35 -15.97 -3.44
C ILE A 266 -10.55 -14.50 -3.79
N LEU A 267 -9.53 -13.66 -3.51
CA LEU A 267 -9.60 -12.23 -3.80
C LEU A 267 -9.66 -11.95 -5.31
N HIS A 268 -8.99 -12.76 -6.12
CA HIS A 268 -9.07 -12.67 -7.58
C HIS A 268 -10.50 -12.94 -8.06
N ALA A 269 -11.09 -14.09 -7.69
CA ALA A 269 -12.45 -14.44 -8.07
C ALA A 269 -13.45 -13.36 -7.66
N MET A 270 -13.35 -12.85 -6.41
CA MET A 270 -14.27 -11.82 -5.91
C MET A 270 -14.10 -10.48 -6.63
N ARG A 271 -12.87 -10.03 -6.90
CA ARG A 271 -12.64 -8.76 -7.62
C ARG A 271 -13.07 -8.85 -9.08
N LYS A 272 -12.81 -9.97 -9.73
CA LYS A 272 -13.15 -10.21 -11.14
C LYS A 272 -14.65 -10.23 -11.38
N ASN A 273 -15.43 -10.71 -10.43
CA ASN A 273 -16.87 -10.92 -10.56
C ASN A 273 -17.74 -9.89 -9.84
N CYS A 274 -17.16 -8.87 -9.17
CA CYS A 274 -17.97 -7.84 -8.54
C CYS A 274 -18.59 -6.88 -9.58
N LYS A 275 -19.80 -6.39 -9.29
CA LYS A 275 -20.48 -5.34 -10.06
C LYS A 275 -19.69 -4.04 -10.09
N CYS A 276 -19.11 -3.67 -8.94
CA CYS A 276 -18.20 -2.54 -8.81
C CYS A 276 -17.35 -2.65 -7.53
N TYR A 277 -16.24 -1.92 -7.51
CA TYR A 277 -15.38 -1.81 -6.34
C TYR A 277 -15.56 -0.44 -5.66
N ILE A 278 -15.79 -0.46 -4.34
CA ILE A 278 -15.98 0.73 -3.50
C ILE A 278 -14.70 1.02 -2.75
N HIS A 279 -14.15 2.20 -2.93
CA HIS A 279 -12.90 2.63 -2.28
C HIS A 279 -13.12 3.90 -1.45
N GLY A 280 -13.06 3.75 -0.12
CA GLY A 280 -13.36 4.84 0.82
C GLY A 280 -12.14 5.56 1.39
N HIS A 281 -10.91 5.13 1.10
CA HIS A 281 -9.70 5.67 1.73
C HIS A 281 -9.51 7.17 1.50
N CYS A 282 -9.19 7.92 2.57
CA CYS A 282 -9.01 9.36 2.52
C CYS A 282 -7.70 9.89 3.11
N ALA A 283 -6.79 9.01 3.53
CA ALA A 283 -5.51 9.38 4.13
C ALA A 283 -4.34 8.99 3.21
N GLY A 284 -3.51 9.93 2.87
CA GLY A 284 -2.19 9.92 2.22
C GLY A 284 -1.86 8.85 1.17
N GLY A 285 -1.21 9.17 0.10
CA GLY A 285 -0.53 8.27 -0.82
C GLY A 285 -1.40 7.40 -1.76
N THR A 286 -0.74 6.58 -2.54
CA THR A 286 -1.35 5.57 -3.40
C THR A 286 -1.77 4.37 -2.56
N ASN A 287 -3.06 4.02 -2.59
CA ASN A 287 -3.55 2.87 -1.84
C ASN A 287 -3.43 1.58 -2.66
N PRO A 288 -2.68 0.56 -2.20
CA PRO A 288 -2.49 -0.68 -2.94
C PRO A 288 -3.80 -1.36 -3.33
N SER A 289 -4.81 -1.41 -2.43
CA SER A 289 -6.08 -2.08 -2.73
C SER A 289 -6.88 -1.41 -3.84
N LEU A 290 -6.72 -0.10 -4.05
CA LEU A 290 -7.30 0.61 -5.19
C LEU A 290 -6.58 0.23 -6.49
N VAL A 291 -5.26 0.24 -6.48
CA VAL A 291 -4.42 -0.16 -7.63
C VAL A 291 -4.74 -1.58 -8.04
N GLU A 292 -4.77 -2.51 -7.10
CA GLU A 292 -5.13 -3.92 -7.30
C GLU A 292 -6.52 -4.06 -7.96
N ALA A 293 -7.52 -3.36 -7.45
CA ALA A 293 -8.89 -3.42 -8.00
C ALA A 293 -8.97 -2.91 -9.44
N MET A 294 -8.13 -1.92 -9.81
CA MET A 294 -8.12 -1.36 -11.16
C MET A 294 -7.74 -2.38 -12.24
N PHE A 295 -6.93 -3.40 -11.92
CA PHE A 295 -6.51 -4.44 -12.88
C PHE A 295 -7.66 -5.29 -13.39
N PHE A 296 -8.72 -5.47 -12.61
CA PHE A 296 -9.84 -6.34 -12.95
C PHE A 296 -10.84 -5.71 -13.94
N GLY A 297 -10.68 -4.43 -14.27
CA GLY A 297 -11.54 -3.76 -15.25
C GLY A 297 -12.99 -3.60 -14.79
N ARG A 298 -13.26 -3.72 -13.51
CA ARG A 298 -14.56 -3.44 -12.90
C ARG A 298 -14.75 -1.97 -12.60
N PRO A 299 -15.96 -1.42 -12.63
CA PRO A 299 -16.23 -0.05 -12.27
C PRO A 299 -15.72 0.26 -10.87
N ILE A 300 -15.08 1.44 -10.71
CA ILE A 300 -14.56 1.92 -9.42
C ILE A 300 -15.30 3.18 -8.99
N LEU A 301 -15.84 3.12 -7.77
CA LEU A 301 -16.43 4.24 -7.05
C LEU A 301 -15.47 4.62 -5.91
N ALA A 302 -14.79 5.74 -6.00
CA ALA A 302 -13.76 6.14 -5.06
C ALA A 302 -14.15 7.38 -4.26
N PHE A 303 -13.73 7.45 -2.98
CA PHE A 303 -13.89 8.65 -2.19
C PHE A 303 -13.14 9.82 -2.84
N ASN A 304 -13.80 11.00 -2.88
CA ASN A 304 -13.33 12.16 -3.60
C ASN A 304 -12.21 12.89 -2.86
N ILE A 305 -11.00 12.41 -3.02
CA ILE A 305 -9.79 13.04 -2.48
C ILE A 305 -8.68 13.03 -3.52
N VAL A 306 -7.73 13.96 -3.41
CA VAL A 306 -6.63 14.12 -4.36
C VAL A 306 -5.89 12.80 -4.62
N TYR A 307 -5.59 12.03 -3.59
CA TYR A 307 -4.84 10.76 -3.72
C TYR A 307 -5.56 9.74 -4.61
N ASN A 308 -6.87 9.55 -4.42
CA ASN A 308 -7.68 8.65 -5.24
C ASN A 308 -7.84 9.17 -6.66
N ARG A 309 -7.98 10.49 -6.84
CA ARG A 309 -8.05 11.11 -8.17
C ARG A 309 -6.76 10.89 -8.96
N GLU A 310 -5.61 11.14 -8.34
CA GLU A 310 -4.31 10.94 -8.97
C GLU A 310 -4.04 9.46 -9.28
N THR A 311 -4.33 8.54 -8.34
CA THR A 311 -4.18 7.09 -8.57
C THR A 311 -5.04 6.61 -9.74
N THR A 312 -6.25 7.11 -9.88
CA THR A 312 -7.18 6.72 -10.97
C THR A 312 -7.05 7.60 -12.22
N HIS A 313 -6.05 8.49 -12.26
CA HIS A 313 -5.87 9.46 -13.34
C HIS A 313 -7.17 10.22 -13.67
N HIS A 314 -7.93 10.61 -12.64
CA HIS A 314 -9.23 11.31 -12.74
C HIS A 314 -10.30 10.54 -13.56
N LYS A 315 -10.20 9.21 -13.68
CA LYS A 315 -11.10 8.39 -14.51
C LYS A 315 -12.08 7.53 -13.73
N ALA A 316 -12.00 7.49 -12.39
CA ALA A 316 -12.99 6.83 -11.53
C ALA A 316 -14.24 7.71 -11.38
N ASN A 317 -15.29 7.14 -10.79
CA ASN A 317 -16.43 7.90 -10.32
C ASN A 317 -16.25 8.21 -8.84
N TYR A 318 -16.54 9.46 -8.45
CA TYR A 318 -16.18 9.92 -7.11
C TYR A 318 -17.41 10.28 -6.30
N TYR A 319 -17.32 10.04 -4.98
CA TYR A 319 -18.33 10.41 -3.99
C TYR A 319 -17.68 11.05 -2.75
N GLN A 320 -18.42 11.93 -2.05
CA GLN A 320 -17.97 12.57 -0.81
C GLN A 320 -18.78 12.14 0.41
N ASN A 321 -19.99 11.61 0.19
CA ASN A 321 -20.93 11.27 1.25
C ASN A 321 -21.83 10.10 0.86
N CYS A 322 -22.59 9.61 1.83
CA CYS A 322 -23.55 8.53 1.66
C CYS A 322 -24.56 8.78 0.52
N LYS A 323 -25.11 10.03 0.41
CA LYS A 323 -26.12 10.38 -0.59
C LYS A 323 -25.58 10.28 -2.02
N GLU A 324 -24.33 10.72 -2.24
CA GLU A 324 -23.66 10.61 -3.53
C GLU A 324 -23.33 9.17 -3.88
N LEU A 325 -22.80 8.41 -2.90
CA LEU A 325 -22.52 6.98 -3.10
C LEU A 325 -23.80 6.21 -3.41
N LEU A 326 -24.91 6.49 -2.70
CA LEU A 326 -26.21 5.86 -2.95
C LEU A 326 -26.69 6.07 -4.38
N LYS A 327 -26.51 7.27 -4.95
CA LYS A 327 -26.84 7.57 -6.35
C LYS A 327 -25.97 6.75 -7.32
N LEU A 328 -24.66 6.61 -7.02
CA LEU A 328 -23.73 5.91 -7.89
C LEU A 328 -23.98 4.39 -7.86
N ILE A 329 -24.27 3.78 -6.71
CA ILE A 329 -24.56 2.34 -6.65
C ILE A 329 -25.89 1.98 -7.30
N GLY A 330 -26.87 2.88 -7.28
CA GLY A 330 -28.16 2.67 -7.98
C GLY A 330 -28.04 2.66 -9.50
N ARG A 331 -27.02 3.33 -10.04
CA ARG A 331 -26.68 3.34 -11.47
C ARG A 331 -25.18 3.44 -11.64
N VAL A 332 -24.50 2.28 -11.51
CA VAL A 332 -23.03 2.22 -11.57
C VAL A 332 -22.55 2.66 -12.97
N PRO A 333 -21.83 3.81 -13.09
CA PRO A 333 -21.29 4.22 -14.38
C PRO A 333 -20.08 3.36 -14.74
N ASP A 334 -20.02 2.85 -15.97
CA ASP A 334 -18.90 2.01 -16.43
C ASP A 334 -17.64 2.84 -16.69
N ASN A 335 -16.64 2.61 -15.86
CA ASN A 335 -15.29 3.13 -16.04
C ASN A 335 -14.22 2.01 -16.02
N GLY A 336 -14.64 0.76 -15.93
CA GLY A 336 -13.76 -0.39 -15.69
C GLY A 336 -12.64 -0.52 -16.71
N LYS A 337 -12.96 -0.46 -18.01
CA LYS A 337 -11.95 -0.51 -19.08
C LYS A 337 -10.90 0.61 -18.97
N LYS A 338 -11.33 1.81 -18.54
CA LYS A 338 -10.42 2.95 -18.33
C LYS A 338 -9.49 2.69 -17.16
N MET A 339 -10.01 2.10 -16.06
CA MET A 339 -9.23 1.73 -14.88
C MET A 339 -8.18 0.69 -15.22
N SER A 340 -8.56 -0.39 -15.90
CA SER A 340 -7.64 -1.45 -16.31
C SER A 340 -6.51 -0.91 -17.22
N LYS A 341 -6.83 -0.05 -18.19
CA LYS A 341 -5.80 0.58 -19.04
C LYS A 341 -4.81 1.43 -18.23
N VAL A 342 -5.27 2.16 -17.22
CA VAL A 342 -4.40 2.93 -16.32
C VAL A 342 -3.51 1.98 -15.53
N ALA A 343 -4.09 0.92 -14.92
CA ALA A 343 -3.36 -0.04 -14.13
C ALA A 343 -2.23 -0.71 -14.91
N HIS A 344 -2.54 -1.30 -16.06
CA HIS A 344 -1.54 -1.98 -16.89
C HIS A 344 -0.45 -1.04 -17.43
N ARG A 345 -0.74 0.23 -17.60
CA ARG A 345 0.24 1.20 -18.10
C ARG A 345 1.20 1.70 -17.03
N TYR A 346 0.73 1.90 -15.79
CA TYR A 346 1.49 2.65 -14.78
C TYR A 346 1.78 1.84 -13.50
N TYR A 347 1.05 0.75 -13.24
CA TYR A 347 1.04 0.09 -11.94
C TYR A 347 1.44 -1.39 -12.00
N THR A 348 2.22 -1.81 -13.00
CA THR A 348 2.82 -3.15 -12.99
C THR A 348 4.08 -3.16 -12.12
N TRP A 349 4.32 -4.24 -11.40
CA TRP A 349 5.53 -4.37 -10.58
C TRP A 349 6.81 -4.26 -11.39
N LYS A 350 6.82 -4.78 -12.61
CA LYS A 350 7.94 -4.62 -13.53
C LYS A 350 8.24 -3.15 -13.86
N HIS A 351 7.21 -2.32 -14.01
CA HIS A 351 7.36 -0.88 -14.22
C HIS A 351 7.92 -0.21 -12.97
N VAL A 352 7.32 -0.48 -11.81
CA VAL A 352 7.73 0.07 -10.51
C VAL A 352 9.17 -0.33 -10.15
N ALA A 353 9.54 -1.61 -10.32
CA ALA A 353 10.90 -2.08 -10.08
C ALA A 353 11.93 -1.33 -10.93
N LYS A 354 11.66 -1.13 -12.23
CA LYS A 354 12.54 -0.35 -13.10
C LYS A 354 12.71 1.10 -12.65
N GLU A 355 11.63 1.73 -12.17
CA GLU A 355 11.70 3.09 -11.65
C GLU A 355 12.58 3.16 -10.39
N TYR A 356 12.44 2.20 -9.46
CA TYR A 356 13.33 2.10 -8.29
C TYR A 356 14.78 1.86 -8.70
N GLU A 357 15.04 0.89 -9.59
CA GLU A 357 16.38 0.57 -10.07
C GLU A 357 17.09 1.75 -10.76
N ALA A 358 16.35 2.59 -11.47
CA ALA A 358 16.87 3.80 -12.09
C ALA A 358 17.35 4.87 -11.08
N LEU A 359 16.94 4.75 -9.81
CA LEU A 359 17.34 5.67 -8.74
C LEU A 359 18.60 5.21 -7.99
N TYR A 360 18.98 3.96 -8.11
CA TYR A 360 20.10 3.34 -7.37
C TYR A 360 21.49 3.73 -7.84
#